data_378d79aed3d7d6fd9ca2b303d6d38356
#
_entry.id   378d79aed3d7d6fd9ca2b303d6d38356
#
_cell.length_a   1.000
_cell.length_b   1.000
_cell.length_c   1.000
_cell.angle_alpha   90.00
_cell.angle_beta   90.00
_cell.angle_gamma   90.00
#
_symmetry.space_group_name_H-M   'P 1'
#
loop_
_entity.id
_entity.type
_entity.pdbx_description
1 polymer ?
#
loop_
_entity_poly.entity_id
_entity_poly.type
_entity_poly.pdbx_seq_one_letter_code
_entity_poly.pdbx_strand_id
1 'polypeptide(L)'
;EMSASLVGSEMCIRDSGSTEAMMFEIVSSHGRCKREILKKYKSPPFTTIDGITAILNDVKAFAPASVYTMIIGCHGMGWLPVYEMKVRSAPHMKMHWEYQGVPLTRYFGGLTAEYQTDIKSLASGIANAGMKMEYILFDDCYMSSIEVAYELKDVTKYLIGSTSEMMAYGMPYAAIGEYLLGNPDYQSGCEEFYNFYSTYEIMPCGTLAVTDCSELENMAAIIKSINSKYSFDKSLRGTIQRLDGYTPVIFYDFADYITSLCNDPILLNQFREQLNHLVPYKTHTKNFYTMAKGIIPINTFSGITTSDPSDNPMTVLKENTLWYKAAHN
;
A
#
# COMPACT_ATOMS: atom_id res chain seq x y z
N GLU A 1 -12.58 -22.94 -19.84
CA GLU A 1 -13.47 -22.04 -19.08
C GLU A 1 -12.76 -21.71 -17.76
N MET A 2 -12.27 -20.48 -17.63
CA MET A 2 -11.77 -19.98 -16.34
C MET A 2 -12.95 -19.38 -15.59
N SER A 3 -13.42 -20.03 -14.55
CA SER A 3 -14.36 -19.41 -13.63
C SER A 3 -13.55 -18.58 -12.62
N ALA A 4 -13.60 -17.26 -12.73
CA ALA A 4 -13.12 -16.38 -11.69
C ALA A 4 -14.21 -16.28 -10.63
N SER A 5 -13.96 -16.83 -9.45
CA SER A 5 -14.81 -16.64 -8.27
C SER A 5 -14.28 -15.44 -7.48
N LEU A 6 -15.10 -14.40 -7.37
CA LEU A 6 -14.77 -13.21 -6.58
C LEU A 6 -15.39 -13.40 -5.20
N VAL A 7 -14.56 -13.73 -4.22
CA VAL A 7 -14.98 -13.77 -2.81
C VAL A 7 -14.64 -12.43 -2.19
N GLY A 8 -15.68 -11.71 -1.75
CA GLY A 8 -15.55 -10.48 -1.02
C GLY A 8 -15.95 -10.66 0.44
N SER A 9 -15.25 -10.01 1.34
CA SER A 9 -15.72 -9.79 2.71
C SER A 9 -15.97 -8.31 2.89
N GLU A 10 -17.18 -7.96 3.29
CA GLU A 10 -17.54 -6.58 3.61
C GLU A 10 -17.70 -6.47 5.13
N MET A 11 -16.89 -5.64 5.76
CA MET A 11 -17.08 -5.25 7.13
C MET A 11 -17.85 -3.93 7.15
N CYS A 12 -19.16 -4.00 7.30
CA CYS A 12 -19.98 -2.82 7.49
C CYS A 12 -19.75 -2.27 8.90
N ILE A 13 -18.76 -1.40 9.06
CA ILE A 13 -18.69 -0.49 10.20
C ILE A 13 -19.61 0.69 9.86
N ARG A 14 -20.90 0.54 10.16
CA ARG A 14 -21.77 1.70 10.26
C ARG A 14 -21.61 2.28 11.66
N ASP A 15 -21.79 3.60 11.81
CA ASP A 15 -21.81 4.37 13.07
C ASP A 15 -22.83 3.86 14.13
N SER A 16 -23.49 2.76 13.86
CA SER A 16 -24.53 2.14 14.69
C SER A 16 -24.05 0.97 15.54
N GLY A 17 -22.75 0.75 15.72
CA GLY A 17 -22.22 -0.34 16.58
C GLY A 17 -22.52 -1.75 16.07
N SER A 18 -22.76 -1.94 14.77
CA SER A 18 -22.91 -3.26 14.18
C SER A 18 -21.56 -3.98 14.15
N THR A 19 -21.44 -5.07 14.88
CA THR A 19 -20.28 -5.93 14.98
C THR A 19 -20.37 -7.13 14.03
N GLU A 20 -21.21 -7.04 12.99
CA GLU A 20 -21.39 -8.11 12.01
C GLU A 20 -20.55 -7.87 10.77
N ALA A 21 -19.82 -8.90 10.34
CA ALA A 21 -19.17 -8.97 9.05
C ALA A 21 -19.71 -10.16 8.27
N MET A 22 -19.62 -10.12 6.93
CA MET A 22 -20.08 -11.22 6.11
C MET A 22 -19.10 -11.50 4.96
N MET A 23 -18.94 -12.78 4.66
CA MET A 23 -18.30 -13.27 3.45
C MET A 23 -19.36 -13.58 2.42
N PHE A 24 -19.14 -13.16 1.19
CA PHE A 24 -20.05 -13.43 0.09
C PHE A 24 -19.27 -13.74 -1.19
N GLU A 25 -19.90 -14.43 -2.09
CA GLU A 25 -19.44 -14.64 -3.46
C GLU A 25 -20.22 -13.73 -4.41
N ILE A 26 -19.52 -13.19 -5.41
CA ILE A 26 -20.16 -12.49 -6.52
C ILE A 26 -20.35 -13.49 -7.65
N VAL A 27 -21.60 -13.85 -7.89
CA VAL A 27 -21.96 -14.74 -9.00
C VAL A 27 -22.57 -13.96 -10.14
N SER A 28 -22.13 -14.25 -11.37
CA SER A 28 -22.73 -13.70 -12.58
C SER A 28 -23.75 -14.67 -13.15
N SER A 29 -24.99 -14.21 -13.28
CA SER A 29 -26.05 -14.99 -13.87
C SER A 29 -26.90 -14.10 -14.81
N HIS A 30 -27.05 -14.52 -16.08
CA HIS A 30 -27.84 -13.80 -17.12
C HIS A 30 -27.42 -12.30 -17.24
N GLY A 31 -26.11 -12.00 -17.17
CA GLY A 31 -25.60 -10.65 -17.32
C GLY A 31 -25.83 -9.75 -16.09
N ARG A 32 -26.20 -10.33 -14.95
CA ARG A 32 -26.37 -9.61 -13.68
C ARG A 32 -25.48 -10.21 -12.61
N CYS A 33 -24.81 -9.35 -11.84
CA CYS A 33 -24.04 -9.76 -10.67
C CYS A 33 -24.95 -9.84 -9.44
N LYS A 34 -24.80 -10.89 -8.66
CA LYS A 34 -25.54 -11.13 -7.43
C LYS A 34 -24.56 -11.50 -6.31
N ARG A 35 -24.81 -11.00 -5.11
CA ARG A 35 -24.07 -11.41 -3.90
C ARG A 35 -24.75 -12.63 -3.30
N GLU A 36 -24.00 -13.71 -3.12
CA GLU A 36 -24.43 -14.89 -2.37
C GLU A 36 -23.66 -15.00 -1.08
N ILE A 37 -24.36 -14.89 0.07
CA ILE A 37 -23.72 -14.90 1.39
C ILE A 37 -23.24 -16.31 1.70
N LEU A 38 -21.92 -16.45 1.90
CA LEU A 38 -21.27 -17.71 2.27
C LEU A 38 -21.20 -17.91 3.77
N LYS A 39 -20.84 -16.83 4.52
CA LYS A 39 -20.67 -16.89 5.96
C LYS A 39 -20.92 -15.53 6.62
N LYS A 40 -21.49 -15.55 7.81
CA LYS A 40 -21.63 -14.38 8.67
C LYS A 40 -20.71 -14.53 9.88
N TYR A 41 -20.09 -13.44 10.29
CA TYR A 41 -19.21 -13.37 11.43
C TYR A 41 -19.78 -12.41 12.46
N LYS A 42 -19.70 -12.78 13.72
CA LYS A 42 -20.10 -11.90 14.83
C LYS A 42 -18.84 -11.46 15.57
N SER A 43 -18.59 -10.15 15.58
CA SER A 43 -17.40 -9.54 16.22
C SER A 43 -16.08 -10.26 15.89
N PRO A 44 -15.76 -10.48 14.62
CA PRO A 44 -14.56 -11.22 14.26
C PRO A 44 -13.30 -10.38 14.51
N PRO A 45 -12.22 -10.99 15.04
CA PRO A 45 -10.96 -10.28 15.28
C PRO A 45 -10.14 -10.13 13.99
N PHE A 46 -10.70 -9.53 12.94
CA PHE A 46 -10.10 -9.46 11.60
C PHE A 46 -8.78 -8.69 11.54
N THR A 47 -8.45 -7.92 12.57
CA THR A 47 -7.20 -7.17 12.67
C THR A 47 -6.06 -7.96 13.30
N THR A 48 -6.33 -9.18 13.77
CA THR A 48 -5.34 -10.05 14.39
C THR A 48 -4.81 -11.11 13.42
N ILE A 49 -3.61 -11.63 13.70
CA ILE A 49 -3.01 -12.71 12.90
C ILE A 49 -3.98 -13.91 12.79
N ASP A 50 -4.54 -14.36 13.93
CA ASP A 50 -5.45 -15.50 13.95
C ASP A 50 -6.76 -15.23 13.21
N GLY A 51 -7.29 -14.00 13.30
CA GLY A 51 -8.49 -13.62 12.60
C GLY A 51 -8.29 -13.55 11.09
N ILE A 52 -7.17 -12.98 10.63
CA ILE A 52 -6.79 -12.97 9.20
C ILE A 52 -6.60 -14.41 8.71
N THR A 53 -5.87 -15.25 9.46
CA THR A 53 -5.68 -16.67 9.14
C THR A 53 -7.01 -17.40 9.01
N ALA A 54 -7.94 -17.19 9.94
CA ALA A 54 -9.25 -17.84 9.96
C ALA A 54 -10.08 -17.46 8.72
N ILE A 55 -10.14 -16.16 8.37
CA ILE A 55 -10.83 -15.70 7.15
C ILE A 55 -10.24 -16.33 5.89
N LEU A 56 -8.91 -16.34 5.76
CA LEU A 56 -8.26 -16.89 4.57
C LEU A 56 -8.45 -18.41 4.46
N ASN A 57 -8.52 -19.11 5.58
CA ASN A 57 -8.90 -20.52 5.57
C ASN A 57 -10.36 -20.73 5.16
N ASP A 58 -11.29 -19.87 5.57
CA ASP A 58 -12.66 -19.88 5.07
C ASP A 58 -12.69 -19.62 3.56
N VAL A 59 -11.93 -18.63 3.05
CA VAL A 59 -11.83 -18.37 1.60
C VAL A 59 -11.38 -19.63 0.85
N LYS A 60 -10.33 -20.32 1.32
CA LYS A 60 -9.87 -21.57 0.69
C LYS A 60 -10.92 -22.66 0.73
N ALA A 61 -11.73 -22.72 1.79
CA ALA A 61 -12.76 -23.74 1.93
C ALA A 61 -13.97 -23.49 1.01
N PHE A 62 -14.38 -22.24 0.86
CA PHE A 62 -15.53 -21.85 0.03
C PHE A 62 -15.19 -21.67 -1.45
N ALA A 63 -13.99 -21.18 -1.75
CA ALA A 63 -13.52 -20.88 -3.10
C ALA A 63 -12.10 -21.46 -3.33
N PRO A 64 -11.95 -22.79 -3.41
CA PRO A 64 -10.66 -23.41 -3.65
C PRO A 64 -10.12 -23.03 -5.03
N ALA A 65 -8.90 -22.51 -5.08
CA ALA A 65 -8.23 -22.09 -6.30
C ALA A 65 -6.74 -22.42 -6.26
N SER A 66 -6.10 -22.46 -7.43
CA SER A 66 -4.64 -22.63 -7.54
C SER A 66 -3.89 -21.31 -7.39
N VAL A 67 -4.53 -20.19 -7.67
CA VAL A 67 -3.99 -18.84 -7.59
C VAL A 67 -4.99 -17.95 -6.89
N TYR A 68 -4.50 -17.15 -5.95
CA TYR A 68 -5.29 -16.15 -5.25
C TYR A 68 -4.68 -14.77 -5.46
N THR A 69 -5.54 -13.79 -5.55
CA THR A 69 -5.22 -12.36 -5.50
C THR A 69 -5.98 -11.74 -4.32
N MET A 70 -5.44 -10.68 -3.76
CA MET A 70 -6.09 -9.99 -2.66
C MET A 70 -6.22 -8.50 -2.98
N ILE A 71 -7.42 -7.97 -2.79
CA ILE A 71 -7.67 -6.53 -2.84
C ILE A 71 -8.10 -6.09 -1.45
N ILE A 72 -7.41 -5.10 -0.89
CA ILE A 72 -7.71 -4.52 0.41
C ILE A 72 -8.11 -3.07 0.17
N GLY A 73 -9.36 -2.73 0.52
CA GLY A 73 -9.88 -1.37 0.38
C GLY A 73 -10.27 -0.83 1.74
N CYS A 74 -9.47 0.08 2.28
CA CYS A 74 -9.68 0.71 3.58
C CYS A 74 -8.87 2.01 3.66
N HIS A 75 -8.35 2.37 4.83
CA HIS A 75 -7.41 3.47 5.00
C HIS A 75 -5.97 2.95 5.06
N GLY A 76 -4.99 3.65 4.49
CA GLY A 76 -3.59 3.26 4.47
C GLY A 76 -2.69 4.28 5.16
N MET A 77 -1.72 3.79 5.92
CA MET A 77 -0.64 4.58 6.54
C MET A 77 0.73 3.94 6.28
N GLY A 78 0.87 3.24 5.14
CA GLY A 78 2.09 2.52 4.81
C GLY A 78 2.46 1.47 5.85
N TRP A 79 3.73 1.45 6.21
CA TRP A 79 4.31 0.52 7.18
C TRP A 79 4.15 0.94 8.64
N LEU A 80 3.60 2.14 8.91
CA LEU A 80 3.49 2.65 10.27
C LEU A 80 2.72 1.66 11.15
N PRO A 81 3.25 1.35 12.35
CA PRO A 81 2.60 0.38 13.24
C PRO A 81 1.29 0.92 13.76
N VAL A 82 0.38 0.02 14.12
CA VAL A 82 -0.83 0.38 14.88
C VAL A 82 -0.39 1.04 16.17
N TYR A 83 -0.72 2.30 16.32
CA TYR A 83 -0.27 3.10 17.44
C TYR A 83 -1.24 2.93 18.62
N GLU A 84 -0.83 2.16 19.62
CA GLU A 84 -1.29 2.49 20.97
C GLU A 84 -0.62 3.83 21.34
N MET A 85 -1.32 4.93 21.13
CA MET A 85 -0.84 6.28 21.44
C MET A 85 -0.65 6.44 22.96
N LYS A 86 0.34 5.78 23.50
CA LYS A 86 0.86 6.00 24.87
C LYS A 86 2.10 6.88 24.92
N VAL A 87 2.49 7.49 23.81
CA VAL A 87 3.59 8.47 23.82
C VAL A 87 3.01 9.81 24.30
N ARG A 88 3.10 10.03 25.60
CA ARG A 88 2.60 11.23 26.31
C ARG A 88 3.25 12.56 25.87
N SER A 89 4.05 12.61 24.84
CA SER A 89 4.83 13.80 24.45
C SER A 89 5.04 14.02 22.95
N ALA A 90 4.51 13.18 22.05
CA ALA A 90 4.52 13.51 20.64
C ALA A 90 3.50 14.63 20.36
N PRO A 91 3.87 15.70 19.61
CA PRO A 91 2.89 16.69 19.20
C PRO A 91 1.78 15.97 18.42
N HIS A 92 0.52 16.28 18.77
CA HIS A 92 -0.62 15.73 18.04
C HIS A 92 -0.52 16.10 16.57
N MET A 93 -0.27 15.11 15.73
CA MET A 93 -0.24 15.30 14.30
C MET A 93 -1.63 14.99 13.75
N LYS A 94 -2.24 15.99 13.10
CA LYS A 94 -3.52 15.76 12.46
C LYS A 94 -3.39 14.69 11.37
N MET A 95 -4.18 13.66 11.52
CA MET A 95 -4.36 12.67 10.47
C MET A 95 -5.29 13.25 9.39
N HIS A 96 -5.19 12.73 8.17
CA HIS A 96 -5.94 13.30 7.04
C HIS A 96 -7.47 13.28 7.23
N TRP A 97 -8.04 12.37 8.00
CA TRP A 97 -9.47 12.35 8.32
C TRP A 97 -9.92 13.46 9.31
N GLU A 98 -8.98 14.18 9.91
CA GLU A 98 -9.30 15.30 10.82
C GLU A 98 -9.46 16.65 10.09
N TYR A 99 -9.27 16.69 8.76
CA TYR A 99 -9.45 17.88 7.94
C TYR A 99 -10.89 17.94 7.39
N GLN A 100 -11.59 19.04 7.69
CA GLN A 100 -12.95 19.26 7.23
C GLN A 100 -13.00 20.20 6.03
N GLY A 101 -14.00 20.00 5.15
CA GLY A 101 -14.28 20.92 4.06
C GLY A 101 -13.33 20.83 2.87
N VAL A 102 -12.52 19.78 2.77
CA VAL A 102 -11.61 19.51 1.66
C VAL A 102 -12.02 18.22 0.94
N PRO A 103 -11.59 17.99 -0.33
CA PRO A 103 -11.83 16.72 -0.99
C PRO A 103 -11.30 15.55 -0.16
N LEU A 104 -12.08 14.46 -0.12
CA LEU A 104 -11.76 13.32 0.72
C LEU A 104 -10.78 12.38 0.05
N THR A 105 -9.88 11.80 0.85
CA THR A 105 -9.03 10.66 0.49
C THR A 105 -9.40 9.44 1.33
N ARG A 106 -8.92 8.26 0.94
CA ARG A 106 -9.09 7.03 1.72
C ARG A 106 -8.10 6.97 2.87
N TYR A 107 -8.46 6.25 3.95
CA TYR A 107 -7.61 6.00 5.11
C TYR A 107 -7.76 4.54 5.60
N PHE A 108 -6.77 3.99 6.31
CA PHE A 108 -6.70 2.57 6.67
C PHE A 108 -7.40 2.25 8.00
N GLY A 109 -8.21 1.19 7.99
CA GLY A 109 -8.87 0.66 9.19
C GLY A 109 -9.92 1.60 9.78
N GLY A 110 -10.34 1.31 11.01
CA GLY A 110 -11.22 2.17 11.79
C GLY A 110 -10.48 3.29 12.51
N LEU A 111 -11.23 4.21 13.11
CA LEU A 111 -10.69 5.34 13.85
C LEU A 111 -9.99 4.93 15.16
N THR A 112 -10.24 3.73 15.67
CA THR A 112 -9.64 3.21 16.90
C THR A 112 -8.69 2.06 16.61
N ALA A 113 -7.67 1.88 17.46
CA ALA A 113 -6.63 0.88 17.28
C ALA A 113 -7.17 -0.56 17.16
N GLU A 114 -8.33 -0.86 17.75
CA GLU A 114 -8.99 -2.17 17.67
C GLU A 114 -9.45 -2.54 16.25
N TYR A 115 -9.65 -1.55 15.37
CA TYR A 115 -10.03 -1.72 13.97
C TYR A 115 -8.86 -1.51 12.99
N GLN A 116 -7.65 -1.44 13.51
CA GLN A 116 -6.43 -1.29 12.71
C GLN A 116 -5.62 -2.58 12.73
N THR A 117 -4.93 -2.87 11.64
CA THR A 117 -3.94 -3.94 11.57
C THR A 117 -2.64 -3.39 11.03
N ASP A 118 -1.52 -3.96 11.41
CA ASP A 118 -0.24 -3.66 10.82
C ASP A 118 0.13 -4.64 9.69
N ILE A 119 1.06 -4.23 8.84
CA ILE A 119 1.49 -5.02 7.69
C ILE A 119 2.12 -6.34 8.11
N LYS A 120 2.81 -6.37 9.25
CA LYS A 120 3.43 -7.57 9.79
C LYS A 120 2.38 -8.61 10.22
N SER A 121 1.29 -8.16 10.84
CA SER A 121 0.16 -9.03 11.19
C SER A 121 -0.53 -9.58 9.93
N LEU A 122 -0.70 -8.75 8.90
CA LEU A 122 -1.22 -9.18 7.61
C LEU A 122 -0.33 -10.25 6.97
N ALA A 123 0.98 -10.00 6.86
CA ALA A 123 1.94 -10.96 6.33
C ALA A 123 1.91 -12.29 7.08
N SER A 124 1.92 -12.22 8.42
CA SER A 124 1.86 -13.42 9.28
C SER A 124 0.55 -14.18 9.11
N GLY A 125 -0.58 -13.49 9.01
CA GLY A 125 -1.90 -14.10 8.80
C GLY A 125 -2.01 -14.85 7.46
N ILE A 126 -1.47 -14.26 6.39
CA ILE A 126 -1.41 -14.87 5.05
C ILE A 126 -0.48 -16.11 5.08
N ALA A 127 0.70 -15.98 5.69
CA ALA A 127 1.67 -17.08 5.82
C ALA A 127 1.09 -18.25 6.61
N ASN A 128 0.44 -17.98 7.75
CA ASN A 128 -0.20 -19.00 8.59
C ASN A 128 -1.36 -19.72 7.88
N ALA A 129 -2.06 -19.03 6.96
CA ALA A 129 -3.04 -19.64 6.09
C ALA A 129 -2.41 -20.54 5.00
N GLY A 130 -1.08 -20.56 4.88
CA GLY A 130 -0.38 -21.30 3.84
C GLY A 130 -0.69 -20.77 2.42
N MET A 131 -0.88 -19.46 2.28
CA MET A 131 -1.19 -18.83 1.00
C MET A 131 -0.02 -17.94 0.54
N LYS A 132 0.10 -17.82 -0.79
CA LYS A 132 0.91 -16.79 -1.45
C LYS A 132 0.05 -16.19 -2.55
N MET A 133 -0.09 -14.87 -2.50
CA MET A 133 -0.91 -14.14 -3.46
C MET A 133 -0.14 -13.91 -4.77
N GLU A 134 -0.81 -13.95 -5.91
CA GLU A 134 -0.23 -13.47 -7.16
C GLU A 134 0.02 -11.97 -7.06
N TYR A 135 -0.95 -11.23 -6.52
CA TYR A 135 -0.73 -9.85 -6.08
C TYR A 135 -1.59 -9.51 -4.86
N ILE A 136 -1.11 -8.52 -4.11
CA ILE A 136 -1.92 -7.77 -3.15
C ILE A 136 -2.07 -6.36 -3.68
N LEU A 137 -3.31 -5.91 -3.92
CA LEU A 137 -3.64 -4.55 -4.30
C LEU A 137 -4.22 -3.82 -3.10
N PHE A 138 -3.59 -2.73 -2.73
CA PHE A 138 -4.11 -1.81 -1.73
C PHE A 138 -4.83 -0.65 -2.40
N ASP A 139 -6.15 -0.61 -2.24
CA ASP A 139 -6.98 0.55 -2.58
C ASP A 139 -6.99 1.53 -1.40
N ASP A 140 -5.78 1.98 -1.04
CA ASP A 140 -5.46 2.70 0.19
C ASP A 140 -4.36 3.73 -0.06
N CYS A 141 -4.18 4.66 0.90
CA CYS A 141 -3.12 5.67 0.88
C CYS A 141 -1.76 5.08 1.27
N TYR A 142 -0.65 5.53 0.65
CA TYR A 142 0.74 5.31 1.07
C TYR A 142 1.23 3.85 1.07
N MET A 143 0.52 2.93 0.42
CA MET A 143 0.86 1.51 0.51
C MET A 143 1.99 1.09 -0.45
N SER A 144 2.34 1.91 -1.46
CA SER A 144 3.52 1.68 -2.29
C SER A 144 4.77 2.25 -1.60
N SER A 145 5.23 1.57 -0.55
CA SER A 145 6.49 1.85 0.14
C SER A 145 7.37 0.62 0.21
N ILE A 146 8.69 0.84 0.22
CA ILE A 146 9.68 -0.27 0.24
C ILE A 146 9.55 -1.08 1.52
N GLU A 147 9.22 -0.43 2.62
CA GLU A 147 9.01 -1.07 3.91
C GLU A 147 7.79 -2.00 3.90
N VAL A 148 6.67 -1.57 3.28
CA VAL A 148 5.46 -2.41 3.10
C VAL A 148 5.77 -3.59 2.19
N ALA A 149 6.42 -3.32 1.05
CA ALA A 149 6.75 -4.36 0.08
C ALA A 149 7.65 -5.44 0.70
N TYR A 150 8.65 -5.03 1.47
CA TYR A 150 9.60 -5.95 2.10
C TYR A 150 8.97 -6.83 3.20
N GLU A 151 8.02 -6.31 3.95
CA GLU A 151 7.27 -7.11 4.95
C GLU A 151 6.37 -8.16 4.26
N LEU A 152 5.85 -7.88 3.06
CA LEU A 152 4.92 -8.74 2.33
C LEU A 152 5.59 -9.68 1.30
N LYS A 153 6.89 -9.55 1.02
CA LYS A 153 7.60 -10.23 -0.08
C LYS A 153 7.45 -11.75 -0.11
N ASP A 154 7.31 -12.37 1.05
CA ASP A 154 7.24 -13.84 1.15
C ASP A 154 5.80 -14.35 0.91
N VAL A 155 4.79 -13.47 1.02
CA VAL A 155 3.37 -13.83 0.94
C VAL A 155 2.66 -13.26 -0.30
N THR A 156 3.33 -12.45 -1.09
CA THR A 156 2.83 -11.98 -2.40
C THR A 156 3.94 -11.93 -3.43
N LYS A 157 3.57 -12.06 -4.71
CA LYS A 157 4.50 -11.90 -5.82
C LYS A 157 4.60 -10.45 -6.26
N TYR A 158 3.45 -9.76 -6.34
CA TYR A 158 3.40 -8.34 -6.66
C TYR A 158 2.64 -7.57 -5.58
N LEU A 159 3.11 -6.34 -5.33
CA LEU A 159 2.41 -5.35 -4.53
C LEU A 159 1.92 -4.23 -5.45
N ILE A 160 0.63 -3.91 -5.40
CA ILE A 160 0.03 -2.82 -6.17
C ILE A 160 -0.51 -1.78 -5.18
N GLY A 161 -0.11 -0.53 -5.33
CA GLY A 161 -0.56 0.51 -4.41
C GLY A 161 -0.19 1.93 -4.84
N SER A 162 -0.72 2.89 -4.09
CA SER A 162 -0.40 4.31 -4.26
C SER A 162 0.76 4.73 -3.35
N THR A 163 1.61 5.61 -3.87
CA THR A 163 2.70 6.25 -3.08
C THR A 163 2.20 7.44 -2.24
N SER A 164 1.01 7.96 -2.56
CA SER A 164 0.41 9.13 -1.92
C SER A 164 -1.00 8.83 -1.39
N GLU A 165 -1.71 9.87 -0.95
CA GLU A 165 -3.13 9.70 -0.64
C GLU A 165 -3.93 9.29 -1.87
N MET A 166 -4.81 8.31 -1.70
CA MET A 166 -5.78 7.88 -2.70
C MET A 166 -7.08 8.68 -2.53
N MET A 167 -7.61 9.21 -3.62
CA MET A 167 -8.91 9.89 -3.58
C MET A 167 -10.01 8.95 -3.09
N ALA A 168 -11.05 9.49 -2.46
CA ALA A 168 -12.13 8.68 -1.88
C ALA A 168 -12.86 7.77 -2.89
N TYR A 169 -12.79 8.08 -4.19
CA TYR A 169 -13.28 7.19 -5.25
C TYR A 169 -12.54 5.83 -5.22
N GLY A 170 -11.24 5.85 -4.92
CA GLY A 170 -10.39 4.66 -4.87
C GLY A 170 -9.96 4.18 -6.25
N MET A 171 -9.72 2.88 -6.37
CA MET A 171 -9.34 2.27 -7.64
C MET A 171 -10.50 2.32 -8.63
N PRO A 172 -10.27 2.78 -9.87
CA PRO A 172 -11.32 2.85 -10.90
C PRO A 172 -11.59 1.46 -11.51
N TYR A 173 -12.15 0.55 -10.71
CA TYR A 173 -12.32 -0.87 -11.07
C TYR A 173 -13.07 -1.10 -12.38
N ALA A 174 -13.98 -0.17 -12.77
CA ALA A 174 -14.66 -0.27 -14.05
C ALA A 174 -13.70 -0.11 -15.25
N ALA A 175 -12.58 0.60 -15.06
CA ALA A 175 -11.57 0.81 -16.09
C ALA A 175 -10.42 -0.20 -16.00
N ILE A 176 -9.96 -0.52 -14.78
CA ILE A 176 -8.76 -1.35 -14.59
C ILE A 176 -9.07 -2.83 -14.32
N GLY A 177 -10.32 -3.17 -13.97
CA GLY A 177 -10.66 -4.50 -13.45
C GLY A 177 -10.38 -5.65 -14.41
N GLU A 178 -10.59 -5.45 -15.72
CA GLU A 178 -10.29 -6.47 -16.71
C GLU A 178 -8.80 -6.83 -16.81
N TYR A 179 -7.91 -5.86 -16.53
CA TYR A 179 -6.46 -6.06 -16.54
C TYR A 179 -5.92 -6.70 -15.26
N LEU A 180 -6.73 -6.81 -14.22
CA LEU A 180 -6.37 -7.43 -12.95
C LEU A 180 -6.79 -8.90 -12.85
N LEU A 181 -7.71 -9.36 -13.71
CA LEU A 181 -8.28 -10.69 -13.65
C LEU A 181 -7.56 -11.66 -14.61
N GLY A 182 -7.54 -12.94 -14.25
CA GLY A 182 -6.99 -13.99 -15.10
C GLY A 182 -5.46 -13.89 -15.21
N ASN A 183 -4.98 -13.37 -16.34
CA ASN A 183 -3.56 -13.12 -16.62
C ASN A 183 -3.34 -11.60 -16.50
N PRO A 184 -2.86 -11.07 -15.38
CA PRO A 184 -2.81 -9.63 -15.16
C PRO A 184 -1.94 -8.90 -16.19
N ASP A 185 -2.45 -7.82 -16.76
CA ASP A 185 -1.72 -6.86 -17.59
C ASP A 185 -1.56 -5.56 -16.79
N TYR A 186 -0.49 -5.53 -16.00
CA TYR A 186 -0.22 -4.40 -15.10
C TYR A 186 0.10 -3.10 -15.84
N GLN A 187 0.67 -3.18 -17.05
CA GLN A 187 0.95 -2.00 -17.86
C GLN A 187 -0.36 -1.32 -18.27
N SER A 188 -1.25 -2.06 -18.92
CA SER A 188 -2.56 -1.51 -19.32
C SER A 188 -3.38 -1.05 -18.11
N GLY A 189 -3.31 -1.77 -16.98
CA GLY A 189 -3.94 -1.34 -15.73
C GLY A 189 -3.42 0.01 -15.23
N CYS A 190 -2.12 0.26 -15.31
CA CYS A 190 -1.51 1.55 -14.96
C CYS A 190 -1.92 2.66 -15.95
N GLU A 191 -1.99 2.36 -17.26
CA GLU A 191 -2.40 3.33 -18.28
C GLU A 191 -3.86 3.76 -18.09
N GLU A 192 -4.76 2.81 -17.83
CA GLU A 192 -6.17 3.11 -17.59
C GLU A 192 -6.41 3.83 -16.25
N PHE A 193 -5.62 3.53 -15.22
CA PHE A 193 -5.61 4.30 -13.99
C PHE A 193 -5.23 5.77 -14.26
N TYR A 194 -4.19 6.01 -15.06
CA TYR A 194 -3.78 7.35 -15.46
C TYR A 194 -4.88 8.06 -16.27
N ASN A 195 -5.45 7.39 -17.26
CA ASN A 195 -6.52 7.93 -18.09
C ASN A 195 -7.69 8.40 -17.24
N PHE A 196 -8.09 7.61 -16.26
CA PHE A 196 -9.15 7.97 -15.32
C PHE A 196 -8.76 9.19 -14.47
N TYR A 197 -7.63 9.11 -13.75
CA TYR A 197 -7.29 10.14 -12.78
C TYR A 197 -6.78 11.45 -13.40
N SER A 198 -6.21 11.42 -14.59
CA SER A 198 -5.80 12.65 -15.30
C SER A 198 -6.99 13.55 -15.68
N THR A 199 -8.19 12.96 -15.78
CA THR A 199 -9.44 13.64 -16.14
C THR A 199 -10.48 13.68 -15.04
N TYR A 200 -10.12 13.21 -13.83
CA TYR A 200 -11.06 13.12 -12.71
C TYR A 200 -11.49 14.52 -12.24
N GLU A 201 -12.76 14.85 -12.42
CA GLU A 201 -13.30 16.20 -12.26
C GLU A 201 -13.13 16.81 -10.86
N ILE A 202 -13.21 15.95 -9.80
CA ILE A 202 -13.11 16.44 -8.42
C ILE A 202 -11.68 16.88 -8.12
N MET A 203 -10.70 16.04 -8.45
CA MET A 203 -9.28 16.30 -8.22
C MET A 203 -8.44 15.38 -9.12
N PRO A 204 -7.84 15.90 -10.21
CA PRO A 204 -7.08 15.07 -11.17
C PRO A 204 -5.70 14.69 -10.60
N CYS A 205 -5.70 13.89 -9.53
CA CYS A 205 -4.52 13.48 -8.79
C CYS A 205 -4.59 11.99 -8.48
N GLY A 206 -3.53 11.25 -8.83
CA GLY A 206 -3.40 9.83 -8.52
C GLY A 206 -2.00 9.32 -8.81
N THR A 207 -1.56 8.35 -8.02
CA THR A 207 -0.33 7.60 -8.20
C THR A 207 -0.63 6.12 -8.09
N LEU A 208 0.00 5.29 -8.92
CA LEU A 208 -0.11 3.84 -8.86
C LEU A 208 1.22 3.23 -9.27
N ALA A 209 1.61 2.16 -8.59
CA ALA A 209 2.78 1.39 -8.97
C ALA A 209 2.59 -0.09 -8.65
N VAL A 210 3.33 -0.92 -9.38
CA VAL A 210 3.41 -2.36 -9.21
C VAL A 210 4.85 -2.70 -8.84
N THR A 211 5.04 -3.27 -7.66
CA THR A 211 6.34 -3.70 -7.14
C THR A 211 6.46 -5.21 -7.30
N ASP A 212 7.50 -5.69 -7.98
CA ASP A 212 7.86 -7.11 -8.01
C ASP A 212 8.61 -7.46 -6.73
N CYS A 213 7.95 -8.20 -5.85
CA CYS A 213 8.50 -8.55 -4.54
C CYS A 213 9.70 -9.51 -4.63
N SER A 214 9.89 -10.21 -5.75
CA SER A 214 11.06 -11.08 -5.96
C SER A 214 12.38 -10.32 -6.09
N GLU A 215 12.32 -9.03 -6.42
CA GLU A 215 13.48 -8.16 -6.63
C GLU A 215 13.94 -7.40 -5.37
N LEU A 216 13.22 -7.57 -4.26
CA LEU A 216 13.48 -6.81 -3.02
C LEU A 216 14.81 -7.18 -2.36
N GLU A 217 15.22 -8.45 -2.37
CA GLU A 217 16.50 -8.87 -1.80
C GLU A 217 17.70 -8.29 -2.58
N ASN A 218 17.61 -8.28 -3.91
CA ASN A 218 18.61 -7.66 -4.77
C ASN A 218 18.72 -6.15 -4.48
N MET A 219 17.58 -5.48 -4.36
CA MET A 219 17.55 -4.05 -3.99
C MET A 219 18.16 -3.81 -2.60
N ALA A 220 17.79 -4.62 -1.61
CA ALA A 220 18.34 -4.49 -0.25
C ALA A 220 19.87 -4.62 -0.23
N ALA A 221 20.43 -5.56 -1.00
CA ALA A 221 21.89 -5.73 -1.11
C ALA A 221 22.59 -4.50 -1.71
N ILE A 222 21.99 -3.86 -2.72
CA ILE A 222 22.52 -2.63 -3.33
C ILE A 222 22.46 -1.48 -2.31
N ILE A 223 21.31 -1.30 -1.64
CA ILE A 223 21.16 -0.23 -0.65
C ILE A 223 22.11 -0.43 0.53
N LYS A 224 22.30 -1.66 1.00
CA LYS A 224 23.31 -1.99 2.02
C LYS A 224 24.71 -1.57 1.58
N SER A 225 25.07 -1.81 0.32
CA SER A 225 26.36 -1.38 -0.23
C SER A 225 26.49 0.15 -0.27
N ILE A 226 25.41 0.87 -0.57
CA ILE A 226 25.36 2.34 -0.54
C ILE A 226 25.50 2.82 0.90
N ASN A 227 24.66 2.32 1.82
CA ASN A 227 24.64 2.74 3.22
C ASN A 227 25.96 2.45 3.97
N SER A 228 26.72 1.43 3.54
CA SER A 228 28.04 1.15 4.12
C SER A 228 29.10 2.21 3.78
N LYS A 229 28.87 3.02 2.74
CA LYS A 229 29.83 4.01 2.22
C LYS A 229 29.37 5.45 2.42
N TYR A 230 28.08 5.68 2.44
CA TYR A 230 27.47 7.01 2.44
C TYR A 230 26.55 7.20 3.64
N SER A 231 26.55 8.41 4.17
CA SER A 231 25.62 8.84 5.21
C SER A 231 24.80 10.00 4.69
N PHE A 232 23.50 9.95 4.92
CA PHE A 232 22.58 10.97 4.43
C PHE A 232 22.81 12.33 5.08
N ASP A 233 23.04 13.36 4.26
CA ASP A 233 23.06 14.75 4.71
C ASP A 233 21.64 15.23 5.01
N LYS A 234 21.32 15.35 6.29
CA LYS A 234 19.98 15.74 6.77
C LYS A 234 19.55 17.14 6.29
N SER A 235 20.49 18.01 5.87
CA SER A 235 20.17 19.33 5.31
C SER A 235 19.48 19.23 3.95
N LEU A 236 19.70 18.15 3.20
CA LEU A 236 19.09 17.88 1.90
C LEU A 236 17.65 17.36 1.99
N ARG A 237 17.15 17.04 3.20
CA ARG A 237 15.80 16.46 3.37
C ARG A 237 14.69 17.30 2.70
N GLY A 238 14.80 18.60 2.74
CA GLY A 238 13.83 19.53 2.14
C GLY A 238 13.83 19.56 0.60
N THR A 239 14.85 19.00 -0.05
CA THR A 239 14.98 18.95 -1.51
C THR A 239 14.46 17.66 -2.12
N ILE A 240 14.30 16.60 -1.31
CA ILE A 240 13.80 15.30 -1.77
C ILE A 240 12.30 15.38 -2.03
N GLN A 241 11.84 14.79 -3.13
CA GLN A 241 10.42 14.70 -3.47
C GLN A 241 9.64 14.03 -2.34
N ARG A 242 8.74 14.78 -1.74
CA ARG A 242 7.75 14.28 -0.78
C ARG A 242 6.56 13.67 -1.52
N LEU A 243 5.93 12.66 -0.93
CA LEU A 243 4.71 12.04 -1.45
C LEU A 243 3.59 12.01 -0.40
N ASP A 244 3.70 12.82 0.64
CA ASP A 244 2.68 13.00 1.69
C ASP A 244 2.48 14.48 2.07
N GLY A 245 1.46 14.74 2.89
CA GLY A 245 1.12 16.06 3.44
C GLY A 245 1.69 16.33 4.82
N TYR A 246 2.38 15.40 5.45
CA TYR A 246 2.82 15.51 6.85
C TYR A 246 3.98 16.50 7.04
N THR A 247 4.12 16.99 8.26
CA THR A 247 5.22 17.87 8.66
C THR A 247 5.70 17.44 10.06
N PRO A 248 6.92 16.87 10.18
CA PRO A 248 7.85 16.50 9.10
C PRO A 248 7.30 15.43 8.15
N VAL A 249 7.90 15.34 6.95
CA VAL A 249 7.53 14.38 5.91
C VAL A 249 7.81 12.93 6.38
N ILE A 250 6.94 12.00 6.01
CA ILE A 250 7.07 10.56 6.31
C ILE A 250 7.57 9.81 5.08
N PHE A 251 6.91 10.03 3.93
CA PHE A 251 7.12 9.26 2.70
C PHE A 251 7.83 10.10 1.64
N TYR A 252 9.03 9.68 1.29
CA TYR A 252 9.87 10.30 0.27
C TYR A 252 9.99 9.39 -0.96
N ASP A 253 10.13 9.99 -2.14
CA ASP A 253 10.46 9.22 -3.35
C ASP A 253 11.78 8.49 -3.16
N PHE A 254 11.77 7.18 -3.41
CA PHE A 254 12.94 6.33 -3.09
C PHE A 254 14.14 6.65 -3.99
N ALA A 255 13.91 6.89 -5.29
CA ALA A 255 15.02 7.19 -6.19
C ALA A 255 15.64 8.55 -5.94
N ASP A 256 14.82 9.54 -5.62
CA ASP A 256 15.30 10.88 -5.30
C ASP A 256 16.13 10.89 -4.00
N TYR A 257 15.67 10.13 -2.98
CA TYR A 257 16.44 9.91 -1.76
C TYR A 257 17.81 9.27 -2.05
N ILE A 258 17.85 8.15 -2.79
CA ILE A 258 19.11 7.44 -3.05
C ILE A 258 20.07 8.29 -3.90
N THR A 259 19.54 9.05 -4.85
CA THR A 259 20.35 9.99 -5.64
C THR A 259 20.92 11.13 -4.78
N SER A 260 20.22 11.53 -3.73
CA SER A 260 20.70 12.53 -2.75
C SER A 260 21.69 11.94 -1.73
N LEU A 261 21.62 10.63 -1.48
CA LEU A 261 22.50 9.92 -0.54
C LEU A 261 23.85 9.57 -1.16
N CYS A 262 23.86 9.10 -2.41
CA CYS A 262 25.00 8.49 -3.07
C CYS A 262 25.44 9.32 -4.30
N ASN A 263 26.75 9.52 -4.47
CA ASN A 263 27.34 10.20 -5.63
C ASN A 263 28.24 9.26 -6.48
N ASP A 264 28.29 7.97 -6.18
CA ASP A 264 29.01 6.97 -6.98
C ASP A 264 28.20 6.59 -8.22
N PRO A 265 28.65 6.90 -9.44
CA PRO A 265 27.91 6.65 -10.66
C PRO A 265 27.68 5.14 -10.92
N ILE A 266 28.58 4.28 -10.46
CA ILE A 266 28.47 2.82 -10.64
C ILE A 266 27.33 2.30 -9.75
N LEU A 267 27.34 2.64 -8.47
CA LEU A 267 26.28 2.24 -7.53
C LEU A 267 24.92 2.82 -7.94
N LEU A 268 24.89 4.08 -8.38
CA LEU A 268 23.65 4.70 -8.86
C LEU A 268 23.12 4.04 -10.13
N ASN A 269 23.99 3.58 -11.03
CA ASN A 269 23.55 2.83 -12.21
C ASN A 269 22.96 1.48 -11.81
N GLN A 270 23.66 0.73 -10.97
CA GLN A 270 23.16 -0.55 -10.43
C GLN A 270 21.80 -0.37 -9.72
N PHE A 271 21.68 0.68 -8.91
CA PHE A 271 20.42 1.02 -8.25
C PHE A 271 19.30 1.29 -9.26
N ARG A 272 19.54 2.11 -10.29
CA ARG A 272 18.51 2.45 -11.31
C ARG A 272 18.08 1.24 -12.14
N GLU A 273 19.02 0.39 -12.51
CA GLU A 273 18.72 -0.86 -13.21
C GLU A 273 17.84 -1.77 -12.33
N GLN A 274 18.23 -1.95 -11.06
CA GLN A 274 17.47 -2.77 -10.12
C GLN A 274 16.09 -2.15 -9.81
N LEU A 275 15.99 -0.83 -9.76
CA LEU A 275 14.71 -0.15 -9.55
C LEU A 275 13.72 -0.40 -10.69
N ASN A 276 14.20 -0.49 -11.93
CA ASN A 276 13.36 -0.82 -13.08
C ASN A 276 12.83 -2.27 -13.03
N HIS A 277 13.60 -3.19 -12.44
CA HIS A 277 13.13 -4.55 -12.17
C HIS A 277 12.16 -4.59 -11.00
N LEU A 278 12.46 -3.87 -9.93
CA LEU A 278 11.64 -3.81 -8.72
C LEU A 278 10.28 -3.14 -8.95
N VAL A 279 10.24 -2.06 -9.73
CA VAL A 279 9.01 -1.31 -10.03
C VAL A 279 8.83 -1.22 -11.55
N PRO A 280 8.46 -2.35 -12.19
CA PRO A 280 8.37 -2.44 -13.65
C PRO A 280 7.24 -1.59 -14.24
N TYR A 281 6.16 -1.37 -13.48
CA TYR A 281 5.00 -0.61 -13.94
C TYR A 281 4.64 0.45 -12.91
N LYS A 282 4.47 1.69 -13.38
CA LYS A 282 4.08 2.82 -12.55
C LYS A 282 3.49 3.94 -13.37
N THR A 283 2.62 4.72 -12.73
CA THR A 283 2.00 5.89 -13.34
C THR A 283 1.66 6.94 -12.30
N HIS A 284 1.62 8.19 -12.71
CA HIS A 284 1.20 9.31 -11.87
C HIS A 284 0.66 10.47 -12.69
N THR A 285 -0.26 11.22 -12.13
CA THR A 285 -0.67 12.52 -12.65
C THR A 285 0.40 13.58 -12.37
N LYS A 286 0.29 14.76 -12.99
CA LYS A 286 1.25 15.86 -12.81
C LYS A 286 1.47 16.23 -11.33
N ASN A 287 0.42 16.10 -10.52
CA ASN A 287 0.42 16.44 -9.12
C ASN A 287 -0.20 15.27 -8.33
N PHE A 288 0.09 15.20 -7.03
CA PHE A 288 -0.72 14.45 -6.09
C PHE A 288 -1.47 15.40 -5.15
N TYR A 289 -2.47 14.89 -4.47
CA TYR A 289 -3.28 15.63 -3.53
C TYR A 289 -3.14 15.05 -2.12
N THR A 290 -3.15 15.92 -1.12
CA THR A 290 -3.29 15.53 0.28
C THR A 290 -4.32 16.41 0.98
N MET A 291 -5.09 15.83 1.88
CA MET A 291 -6.06 16.61 2.68
C MET A 291 -5.37 17.66 3.55
N ALA A 292 -4.12 17.42 3.94
CA ALA A 292 -3.36 18.30 4.83
C ALA A 292 -2.78 19.54 4.14
N LYS A 293 -2.41 19.44 2.85
CA LYS A 293 -1.68 20.51 2.12
C LYS A 293 -2.25 20.84 0.75
N GLY A 294 -3.26 20.11 0.29
CA GLY A 294 -3.82 20.29 -1.05
C GLY A 294 -2.93 19.69 -2.14
N ILE A 295 -2.85 20.36 -3.27
CA ILE A 295 -2.14 19.90 -4.48
C ILE A 295 -0.64 20.13 -4.34
N ILE A 296 0.16 19.09 -4.60
CA ILE A 296 1.63 19.12 -4.57
C ILE A 296 2.15 18.56 -5.89
N PRO A 297 3.11 19.24 -6.58
CA PRO A 297 3.67 18.73 -7.83
C PRO A 297 4.55 17.51 -7.61
N ILE A 298 4.54 16.60 -8.59
CA ILE A 298 5.46 15.46 -8.69
C ILE A 298 6.54 15.83 -9.69
N ASN A 299 7.76 16.04 -9.22
CA ASN A 299 8.92 16.36 -10.07
C ASN A 299 9.76 15.11 -10.36
N THR A 300 9.80 14.15 -9.42
CA THR A 300 10.44 12.84 -9.56
C THR A 300 9.49 11.76 -9.06
N PHE A 301 9.50 10.59 -9.71
CA PHE A 301 8.60 9.50 -9.36
C PHE A 301 9.23 8.14 -9.63
N SER A 302 9.64 7.47 -8.59
CA SER A 302 10.14 6.10 -8.65
C SER A 302 9.05 5.03 -8.59
N GLY A 303 7.83 5.40 -8.19
CA GLY A 303 6.72 4.48 -7.99
C GLY A 303 6.74 3.78 -6.63
N ILE A 304 7.75 4.04 -5.80
CA ILE A 304 7.87 3.49 -4.46
C ILE A 304 8.47 4.53 -3.52
N THR A 305 8.01 4.58 -2.27
CA THR A 305 8.51 5.49 -1.24
C THR A 305 9.40 4.81 -0.23
N THR A 306 10.12 5.61 0.55
CA THR A 306 10.83 5.20 1.76
C THR A 306 10.67 6.23 2.87
N SER A 307 10.77 5.77 4.11
CA SER A 307 10.82 6.63 5.30
C SER A 307 12.25 6.78 5.86
N ASP A 308 13.26 6.24 5.21
CA ASP A 308 14.66 6.28 5.69
C ASP A 308 15.14 7.70 6.04
N PRO A 309 14.93 8.74 5.19
CA PRO A 309 15.37 10.09 5.53
C PRO A 309 14.47 10.81 6.53
N SER A 310 13.32 10.25 6.91
CA SER A 310 12.32 10.91 7.76
C SER A 310 12.81 11.08 9.20
N ASP A 311 12.50 12.25 9.79
CA ASP A 311 12.61 12.54 11.22
C ASP A 311 11.25 12.77 11.88
N ASN A 312 10.18 12.38 11.18
CA ASN A 312 8.84 12.43 11.74
C ASN A 312 8.75 11.53 12.99
N PRO A 313 8.18 12.01 14.10
CA PRO A 313 8.03 11.20 15.31
C PRO A 313 7.31 9.85 15.09
N MET A 314 6.45 9.75 14.08
CA MET A 314 5.78 8.48 13.76
C MET A 314 6.72 7.44 13.15
N THR A 315 7.89 7.85 12.65
CA THR A 315 8.86 6.94 12.03
C THR A 315 9.95 6.46 13.00
N VAL A 316 9.80 6.70 14.29
CA VAL A 316 10.79 6.32 15.33
C VAL A 316 11.10 4.81 15.34
N LEU A 317 10.15 3.98 14.90
CA LEU A 317 10.32 2.52 14.86
C LEU A 317 10.78 1.99 13.49
N LYS A 318 11.17 2.85 12.53
CA LYS A 318 11.60 2.40 11.20
C LYS A 318 12.76 1.40 11.24
N GLU A 319 13.66 1.51 12.21
CA GLU A 319 14.78 0.59 12.41
C GLU A 319 14.33 -0.85 12.78
N ASN A 320 13.07 -1.01 13.20
CA ASN A 320 12.49 -2.32 13.51
C ASN A 320 11.89 -3.01 12.28
N THR A 321 11.72 -2.31 11.15
CA THR A 321 11.23 -2.92 9.91
C THR A 321 12.22 -3.94 9.34
N LEU A 322 11.70 -4.93 8.63
CA LEU A 322 12.57 -5.91 7.97
C LEU A 322 13.42 -5.24 6.89
N TRP A 323 12.85 -4.25 6.18
CA TRP A 323 13.58 -3.46 5.19
C TRP A 323 14.81 -2.79 5.79
N TYR A 324 14.63 -2.01 6.87
CA TYR A 324 15.76 -1.29 7.48
C TYR A 324 16.88 -2.25 7.91
N LYS A 325 16.52 -3.37 8.53
CA LYS A 325 17.51 -4.38 8.94
C LYS A 325 18.27 -4.97 7.75
N ALA A 326 17.60 -5.21 6.63
CA ALA A 326 18.23 -5.77 5.43
C ALA A 326 19.13 -4.74 4.72
N ALA A 327 18.71 -3.47 4.69
CA ALA A 327 19.38 -2.40 3.95
C ALA A 327 20.49 -1.69 4.74
N HIS A 328 20.55 -1.79 6.10
CA HIS A 328 21.49 -1.06 6.95
C HIS A 328 22.41 -1.95 7.81
N ASN A 329 22.08 -3.27 7.99
CA ASN A 329 22.86 -4.16 8.91
C ASN A 329 23.71 -5.21 8.18
#